data_bd718ff84dae95a05dbd796d3c2c6aac
#
_entry.id   bd718ff84dae95a05dbd796d3c2c6aac
#
_cell.length_a   1.000
_cell.length_b   1.000
_cell.length_c   1.000
_cell.angle_alpha   90.00
_cell.angle_beta   90.00
_cell.angle_gamma   90.00
#
_symmetry.space_group_name_H-M   'P 1'
#
loop_
_entity.id
_entity.type
_entity.pdbx_description
1 polymer ?
#
loop_
_entity_poly.entity_id
_entity_poly.type
_entity_poly.pdbx_seq_one_letter_code
_entity_poly.pdbx_strand_id
1 'polypeptide(L)'
;ENVPESVPQPETRPASQSVKNPKSSKQEIESGIQNIQKEITQQNEVVKREYHYPPLKLLKRGDGKSQGDSDEHLRKTAKKLQDTLHNFGVNVTVTNVSCGPTVTRYELQPEMGVKVSKIVNLADDIKLNLATPDIRIEAPIPGKAAVGIEVPNKENHAVMLREILQSQEFQSAKSRLSFAVGKDIAGKPVVTDIAKMPHLLIAGATGSGKSVCINTIIMSILYKADPEDVKLIMIDPKVVELSAYNGIPHLLIPVVTDPKKAAGALNWAVAEMMGRY
;
A
#
# COMPACT_ATOMS: atom_id res chain seq x y z
N GLU A 1 -22.10 58.51 -2.36
CA GLU A 1 -21.92 57.82 -3.67
C GLU A 1 -20.87 56.72 -3.50
N ASN A 2 -21.37 55.52 -3.24
CA ASN A 2 -20.55 54.31 -3.11
C ASN A 2 -20.62 53.52 -4.42
N VAL A 3 -19.48 53.40 -5.09
CA VAL A 3 -19.31 52.51 -6.22
C VAL A 3 -18.92 51.13 -5.70
N PRO A 4 -19.61 50.03 -6.05
CA PRO A 4 -19.23 48.68 -5.60
C PRO A 4 -18.04 48.17 -6.45
N GLU A 5 -17.04 47.68 -5.74
CA GLU A 5 -15.84 47.04 -6.23
C GLU A 5 -16.20 45.76 -6.98
N SER A 6 -15.73 45.64 -8.21
CA SER A 6 -15.98 44.51 -9.10
C SER A 6 -15.18 43.26 -8.67
N VAL A 7 -15.88 42.18 -8.48
CA VAL A 7 -15.34 40.83 -8.23
C VAL A 7 -14.60 40.33 -9.48
N PRO A 8 -13.34 39.86 -9.38
CA PRO A 8 -12.60 39.31 -10.53
C PRO A 8 -13.28 37.99 -11.00
N GLN A 9 -13.60 37.94 -12.30
CA GLN A 9 -14.03 36.70 -12.95
C GLN A 9 -12.87 35.73 -13.04
N PRO A 10 -13.11 34.42 -12.89
CA PRO A 10 -12.07 33.40 -13.04
C PRO A 10 -11.61 33.33 -14.50
N GLU A 11 -10.30 33.52 -14.71
CA GLU A 11 -9.65 33.35 -16.01
C GLU A 11 -9.89 31.95 -16.56
N THR A 12 -10.48 31.88 -17.72
CA THR A 12 -10.62 30.65 -18.51
C THR A 12 -9.23 30.17 -18.95
N ARG A 13 -8.77 29.06 -18.38
CA ARG A 13 -7.57 28.36 -18.84
C ARG A 13 -7.73 27.99 -20.32
N PRO A 14 -6.72 28.24 -21.16
CA PRO A 14 -6.80 27.80 -22.55
C PRO A 14 -6.92 26.27 -22.64
N ALA A 15 -7.83 25.81 -23.49
CA ALA A 15 -8.06 24.41 -23.74
C ALA A 15 -6.74 23.71 -24.09
N SER A 16 -6.47 22.62 -23.40
CA SER A 16 -5.31 21.76 -23.65
C SER A 16 -5.32 21.33 -25.11
N GLN A 17 -4.31 21.78 -25.86
CA GLN A 17 -4.07 21.24 -27.20
C GLN A 17 -3.86 19.74 -27.10
N SER A 18 -4.70 18.96 -27.75
CA SER A 18 -4.53 17.52 -27.88
C SER A 18 -3.20 17.25 -28.57
N VAL A 19 -2.21 16.81 -27.78
CA VAL A 19 -0.95 16.30 -28.33
C VAL A 19 -1.30 15.07 -29.14
N LYS A 20 -1.31 15.20 -30.47
CA LYS A 20 -1.37 14.05 -31.37
C LYS A 20 -0.09 13.24 -31.15
N ASN A 21 -0.16 12.17 -30.36
CA ASN A 21 0.93 11.23 -30.26
C ASN A 21 1.23 10.68 -31.68
N PRO A 22 2.46 10.83 -32.18
CA PRO A 22 2.83 10.22 -33.47
C PRO A 22 2.68 8.69 -33.29
N LYS A 23 1.85 8.07 -34.13
CA LYS A 23 1.77 6.61 -34.18
C LYS A 23 3.13 6.10 -34.65
N SER A 24 3.87 5.40 -33.79
CA SER A 24 5.12 4.75 -34.15
C SER A 24 4.88 3.86 -35.38
N SER A 25 5.80 3.91 -36.35
CA SER A 25 5.70 3.07 -37.53
C SER A 25 5.83 1.58 -37.15
N LYS A 26 5.24 0.67 -37.93
CA LYS A 26 5.39 -0.77 -37.66
C LYS A 26 6.87 -1.18 -37.60
N GLN A 27 7.72 -0.59 -38.43
CA GLN A 27 9.16 -0.85 -38.44
C GLN A 27 9.88 -0.39 -37.14
N GLU A 28 9.47 0.73 -36.55
CA GLU A 28 10.02 1.18 -35.27
C GLU A 28 9.61 0.25 -34.13
N ILE A 29 8.39 -0.28 -34.14
CA ILE A 29 7.92 -1.26 -33.14
C ILE A 29 8.72 -2.57 -33.27
N GLU A 30 8.85 -3.10 -34.50
CA GLU A 30 9.61 -4.34 -34.74
C GLU A 30 11.09 -4.22 -34.36
N SER A 31 11.72 -3.10 -34.72
CA SER A 31 13.11 -2.85 -34.35
C SER A 31 13.29 -2.71 -32.84
N GLY A 32 12.34 -2.08 -32.14
CA GLY A 32 12.31 -1.98 -30.68
C GLY A 32 12.23 -3.35 -30.00
N ILE A 33 11.32 -4.21 -30.47
CA ILE A 33 11.17 -5.59 -29.97
C ILE A 33 12.45 -6.40 -30.19
N GLN A 34 13.06 -6.34 -31.38
CA GLN A 34 14.31 -7.06 -31.69
C GLN A 34 15.47 -6.61 -30.81
N ASN A 35 15.59 -5.32 -30.52
CA ASN A 35 16.64 -4.80 -29.61
C ASN A 35 16.48 -5.34 -28.19
N ILE A 36 15.26 -5.32 -27.66
CA ILE A 36 14.97 -5.89 -26.34
C ILE A 36 15.25 -7.40 -26.31
N GLN A 37 14.85 -8.13 -27.35
CA GLN A 37 15.11 -9.57 -27.42
C GLN A 37 16.62 -9.90 -27.42
N LYS A 38 17.44 -9.10 -28.11
CA LYS A 38 18.89 -9.26 -28.10
C LYS A 38 19.47 -9.03 -26.69
N GLU A 39 19.04 -7.98 -26.00
CA GLU A 39 19.47 -7.70 -24.62
C GLU A 39 19.10 -8.85 -23.66
N ILE A 40 17.88 -9.39 -23.77
CA ILE A 40 17.43 -10.53 -22.97
C ILE A 40 18.30 -11.75 -23.22
N THR A 41 18.63 -12.04 -24.49
CA THR A 41 19.48 -13.19 -24.85
C THR A 41 20.87 -13.02 -24.27
N GLN A 42 21.50 -11.86 -24.41
CA GLN A 42 22.82 -11.57 -23.83
C GLN A 42 22.83 -11.71 -22.31
N GLN A 43 21.77 -11.27 -21.62
CA GLN A 43 21.68 -11.35 -20.17
C GLN A 43 21.49 -12.80 -19.68
N ASN A 44 20.73 -13.60 -20.41
CA ASN A 44 20.51 -15.02 -20.10
C ASN A 44 21.78 -15.89 -20.32
N GLU A 45 22.65 -15.52 -21.22
CA GLU A 45 23.92 -16.23 -21.44
C GLU A 45 24.92 -16.05 -20.28
N VAL A 46 24.79 -14.95 -19.52
CA VAL A 46 25.73 -14.59 -18.45
C VAL A 46 25.43 -15.30 -17.11
N VAL A 47 24.22 -15.82 -16.88
CA VAL A 47 23.80 -16.25 -15.52
C VAL A 47 23.03 -17.56 -15.50
N LYS A 48 23.73 -18.69 -15.64
CA LYS A 48 23.28 -19.97 -15.06
C LYS A 48 23.94 -20.19 -13.69
N ARG A 49 23.60 -19.36 -12.71
CA ARG A 49 24.01 -19.57 -11.31
C ARG A 49 22.79 -20.02 -10.53
N GLU A 50 22.98 -21.03 -9.66
CA GLU A 50 21.96 -21.42 -8.68
C GLU A 50 21.52 -20.20 -7.87
N TYR A 51 20.22 -19.94 -7.82
CA TYR A 51 19.69 -18.79 -7.08
C TYR A 51 19.66 -19.09 -5.58
N HIS A 52 20.35 -18.26 -4.83
CA HIS A 52 20.30 -18.31 -3.37
C HIS A 52 19.37 -17.22 -2.86
N TYR A 53 18.25 -17.62 -2.24
CA TYR A 53 17.32 -16.69 -1.64
C TYR A 53 18.00 -15.80 -0.59
N PRO A 54 17.72 -14.48 -0.58
CA PRO A 54 18.29 -13.59 0.41
C PRO A 54 17.90 -14.05 1.83
N PRO A 55 18.87 -14.17 2.76
CA PRO A 55 18.54 -14.57 4.11
C PRO A 55 17.80 -13.44 4.87
N LEU A 56 16.77 -13.79 5.62
CA LEU A 56 15.96 -12.85 6.40
C LEU A 56 16.76 -11.97 7.38
N LYS A 57 17.98 -12.40 7.76
CA LYS A 57 18.89 -11.62 8.61
C LYS A 57 19.34 -10.29 7.99
N LEU A 58 19.25 -10.15 6.66
CA LEU A 58 19.56 -8.90 5.95
C LEU A 58 18.49 -7.82 6.19
N LEU A 59 17.28 -8.21 6.58
CA LEU A 59 16.21 -7.29 6.89
C LEU A 59 16.25 -6.88 8.35
N LYS A 60 16.00 -5.61 8.61
CA LYS A 60 15.91 -5.07 9.97
C LYS A 60 14.85 -5.83 10.77
N ARG A 61 15.18 -6.12 12.02
CA ARG A 61 14.23 -6.66 12.99
C ARG A 61 13.49 -5.51 13.65
N GLY A 62 12.20 -5.65 13.90
CA GLY A 62 11.46 -4.72 14.74
C GLY A 62 12.01 -4.72 16.17
N ASP A 63 11.89 -3.62 16.87
CA ASP A 63 12.46 -3.42 18.21
C ASP A 63 11.85 -4.32 19.29
N GLY A 64 10.87 -5.17 18.94
CA GLY A 64 10.22 -6.10 19.86
C GLY A 64 9.47 -5.45 21.02
N LYS A 65 9.45 -4.12 21.08
CA LYS A 65 8.61 -3.38 22.03
C LYS A 65 7.15 -3.64 21.67
N SER A 66 6.31 -3.82 22.69
CA SER A 66 4.89 -4.13 22.53
C SER A 66 4.27 -3.23 21.45
N GLN A 67 3.64 -3.85 20.47
CA GLN A 67 3.00 -3.13 19.37
C GLN A 67 1.81 -2.34 19.95
N GLY A 68 1.98 -1.04 20.07
CA GLY A 68 0.91 -0.15 20.50
C GLY A 68 1.10 0.48 21.89
N ASP A 69 0.11 1.26 22.27
CA ASP A 69 0.01 1.88 23.57
C ASP A 69 0.03 0.83 24.70
N SER A 70 0.57 1.18 25.87
CA SER A 70 0.58 0.26 27.02
C SER A 70 -0.82 -0.21 27.38
N ASP A 71 -0.97 -1.45 27.86
CA ASP A 71 -2.25 -2.02 28.29
C ASP A 71 -3.01 -1.09 29.26
N GLU A 72 -2.30 -0.39 30.11
CA GLU A 72 -2.88 0.61 31.01
C GLU A 72 -3.49 1.78 30.23
N HIS A 73 -2.79 2.28 29.22
CA HIS A 73 -3.30 3.37 28.38
C HIS A 73 -4.53 2.94 27.57
N LEU A 74 -4.51 1.72 27.01
CA LEU A 74 -5.63 1.15 26.29
C LEU A 74 -6.89 1.06 27.16
N ARG A 75 -6.75 0.54 28.40
CA ARG A 75 -7.85 0.45 29.38
C ARG A 75 -8.35 1.83 29.79
N LYS A 76 -7.46 2.78 30.01
CA LYS A 76 -7.79 4.16 30.38
C LYS A 76 -8.58 4.86 29.28
N THR A 77 -8.15 4.67 28.03
CA THR A 77 -8.85 5.22 26.87
C THR A 77 -10.21 4.55 26.66
N ALA A 78 -10.31 3.23 26.81
CA ALA A 78 -11.58 2.50 26.74
C ALA A 78 -12.58 3.03 27.78
N LYS A 79 -12.15 3.18 29.03
CA LYS A 79 -12.97 3.75 30.11
C LYS A 79 -13.40 5.17 29.76
N LYS A 80 -12.47 6.01 29.30
CA LYS A 80 -12.77 7.40 28.94
C LYS A 80 -13.78 7.50 27.82
N LEU A 81 -13.76 6.58 26.83
CA LEU A 81 -14.76 6.48 25.78
C LEU A 81 -16.14 6.15 26.36
N GLN A 82 -16.24 5.14 27.24
CA GLN A 82 -17.48 4.77 27.90
C GLN A 82 -18.07 5.93 28.72
N ASP A 83 -17.23 6.55 29.57
CA ASP A 83 -17.63 7.67 30.44
C ASP A 83 -18.09 8.87 29.59
N THR A 84 -17.39 9.17 28.48
CA THR A 84 -17.79 10.25 27.56
C THR A 84 -19.17 9.99 26.98
N LEU A 85 -19.40 8.82 26.39
CA LEU A 85 -20.69 8.47 25.78
C LEU A 85 -21.80 8.42 26.82
N HIS A 86 -21.53 7.89 28.02
CA HIS A 86 -22.50 7.87 29.14
C HIS A 86 -22.93 9.28 29.56
N ASN A 87 -21.98 10.23 29.65
CA ASN A 87 -22.27 11.62 29.98
C ASN A 87 -23.21 12.30 28.99
N PHE A 88 -23.22 11.87 27.72
CA PHE A 88 -24.12 12.30 26.68
C PHE A 88 -25.42 11.43 26.60
N GLY A 89 -25.67 10.59 27.59
CA GLY A 89 -26.85 9.74 27.65
C GLY A 89 -26.83 8.59 26.60
N VAL A 90 -25.65 8.09 26.28
CA VAL A 90 -25.43 6.96 25.38
C VAL A 90 -24.69 5.85 26.12
N ASN A 91 -25.45 4.84 26.57
CA ASN A 91 -24.86 3.70 27.26
C ASN A 91 -24.27 2.70 26.28
N VAL A 92 -23.00 2.40 26.46
CA VAL A 92 -22.25 1.42 25.67
C VAL A 92 -21.32 0.61 26.54
N THR A 93 -20.98 -0.59 26.10
CA THR A 93 -19.95 -1.42 26.73
C THR A 93 -18.82 -1.67 25.75
N VAL A 94 -17.56 -1.45 26.14
CA VAL A 94 -16.40 -1.84 25.34
C VAL A 94 -16.22 -3.34 25.41
N THR A 95 -16.43 -4.04 24.30
CA THR A 95 -16.36 -5.50 24.21
C THR A 95 -15.02 -6.03 23.75
N ASN A 96 -14.29 -5.22 22.96
CA ASN A 96 -12.99 -5.59 22.42
C ASN A 96 -12.12 -4.36 22.15
N VAL A 97 -10.80 -4.55 22.27
CA VAL A 97 -9.80 -3.53 21.92
C VAL A 97 -8.75 -4.21 21.02
N SER A 98 -8.60 -3.69 19.81
CA SER A 98 -7.62 -4.17 18.83
C SER A 98 -6.60 -3.09 18.57
N CYS A 99 -5.35 -3.32 18.98
CA CYS A 99 -4.26 -2.37 18.80
C CYS A 99 -3.50 -2.68 17.51
N GLY A 100 -3.57 -1.77 16.55
CA GLY A 100 -2.82 -1.82 15.29
C GLY A 100 -1.56 -0.95 15.31
N PRO A 101 -0.84 -0.88 14.18
CA PRO A 101 0.42 -0.12 14.10
C PRO A 101 0.27 1.39 14.27
N THR A 102 -0.84 1.96 13.84
CA THR A 102 -1.10 3.41 13.82
C THR A 102 -2.36 3.83 14.55
N VAL A 103 -3.33 2.92 14.66
CA VAL A 103 -4.62 3.17 15.30
C VAL A 103 -4.98 2.02 16.21
N THR A 104 -5.72 2.33 17.28
CA THR A 104 -6.39 1.34 18.12
C THR A 104 -7.88 1.41 17.89
N ARG A 105 -8.49 0.26 17.60
CA ARG A 105 -9.94 0.12 17.45
C ARG A 105 -10.55 -0.36 18.75
N TYR A 106 -11.53 0.41 19.25
CA TYR A 106 -12.39 0.07 20.37
C TYR A 106 -13.74 -0.38 19.82
N GLU A 107 -14.14 -1.62 20.09
CA GLU A 107 -15.45 -2.16 19.70
C GLU A 107 -16.43 -1.91 20.85
N LEU A 108 -17.49 -1.17 20.55
CA LEU A 108 -18.49 -0.78 21.52
C LEU A 108 -19.83 -1.44 21.17
N GLN A 109 -20.44 -2.09 22.15
CA GLN A 109 -21.80 -2.61 22.03
C GLN A 109 -22.77 -1.62 22.69
N PRO A 110 -23.66 -0.97 21.91
CA PRO A 110 -24.71 -0.12 22.46
C PRO A 110 -25.75 -0.93 23.23
N GLU A 111 -26.27 -0.37 24.31
CA GLU A 111 -27.43 -0.94 25.00
C GLU A 111 -28.68 -0.90 24.12
N MET A 112 -29.69 -1.73 24.48
CA MET A 112 -30.95 -1.76 23.77
C MET A 112 -31.65 -0.40 23.81
N GLY A 113 -32.12 0.06 22.62
CA GLY A 113 -32.74 1.36 22.46
C GLY A 113 -31.81 2.51 22.13
N VAL A 114 -30.49 2.31 22.17
CA VAL A 114 -29.52 3.33 21.73
C VAL A 114 -29.44 3.37 20.20
N LYS A 115 -29.71 4.52 19.62
CA LYS A 115 -29.60 4.76 18.19
C LYS A 115 -28.12 4.94 17.80
N VAL A 116 -27.63 4.18 16.81
CA VAL A 116 -26.27 4.27 16.30
C VAL A 116 -25.91 5.69 15.85
N SER A 117 -26.87 6.42 15.25
CA SER A 117 -26.66 7.80 14.84
C SER A 117 -26.29 8.75 16.00
N LYS A 118 -26.74 8.48 17.24
CA LYS A 118 -26.30 9.28 18.40
C LYS A 118 -24.79 9.14 18.63
N ILE A 119 -24.23 7.94 18.48
CA ILE A 119 -22.78 7.71 18.65
C ILE A 119 -22.01 8.44 17.56
N VAL A 120 -22.45 8.34 16.31
CA VAL A 120 -21.79 8.98 15.16
C VAL A 120 -21.79 10.51 15.30
N ASN A 121 -22.89 11.10 15.76
CA ASN A 121 -23.02 12.54 15.94
C ASN A 121 -22.15 13.10 17.09
N LEU A 122 -21.68 12.26 18.01
CA LEU A 122 -20.78 12.64 19.11
C LEU A 122 -19.30 12.55 18.73
N ALA A 123 -18.96 12.38 17.45
CA ALA A 123 -17.58 12.25 17.00
C ALA A 123 -16.68 13.41 17.46
N ASP A 124 -17.18 14.65 17.39
CA ASP A 124 -16.40 15.82 17.78
C ASP A 124 -16.25 15.93 19.30
N ASP A 125 -17.27 15.56 20.07
CA ASP A 125 -17.21 15.51 21.52
C ASP A 125 -16.25 14.44 22.02
N ILE A 126 -16.22 13.30 21.34
CA ILE A 126 -15.27 12.21 21.62
C ILE A 126 -13.84 12.67 21.31
N LYS A 127 -13.58 13.32 20.16
CA LYS A 127 -12.28 13.89 19.81
C LYS A 127 -11.80 14.88 20.87
N LEU A 128 -12.67 15.80 21.26
CA LEU A 128 -12.35 16.78 22.28
C LEU A 128 -11.99 16.13 23.62
N ASN A 129 -12.82 15.18 24.07
CA ASN A 129 -12.59 14.48 25.33
C ASN A 129 -11.32 13.66 25.34
N LEU A 130 -11.01 12.93 24.24
CA LEU A 130 -9.80 12.14 24.12
C LEU A 130 -8.55 12.99 23.84
N ALA A 131 -8.72 14.29 23.55
CA ALA A 131 -7.65 15.19 23.09
C ALA A 131 -6.89 14.62 21.87
N THR A 132 -7.65 14.10 20.90
CA THR A 132 -7.12 13.53 19.65
C THR A 132 -7.52 14.35 18.44
N PRO A 133 -6.64 14.52 17.43
CA PRO A 133 -6.95 15.35 16.27
C PRO A 133 -8.06 14.77 15.40
N ASP A 134 -8.16 13.44 15.35
CA ASP A 134 -9.13 12.74 14.53
C ASP A 134 -9.51 11.38 15.11
N ILE A 135 -10.70 10.89 14.78
CA ILE A 135 -11.19 9.53 15.02
C ILE A 135 -11.98 9.06 13.82
N ARG A 136 -12.04 7.76 13.61
CA ARG A 136 -12.94 7.17 12.63
C ARG A 136 -13.98 6.30 13.33
N ILE A 137 -15.25 6.53 13.02
CA ILE A 137 -16.36 5.72 13.55
C ILE A 137 -16.90 4.83 12.43
N GLU A 138 -16.85 3.52 12.63
CA GLU A 138 -17.44 2.51 11.75
C GLU A 138 -18.69 1.94 12.43
N ALA A 139 -19.84 2.27 11.90
CA ALA A 139 -21.11 1.98 12.55
C ALA A 139 -22.19 1.51 11.55
N PRO A 140 -22.53 0.22 11.52
CA PRO A 140 -21.98 -0.86 12.33
C PRO A 140 -20.65 -1.42 11.79
N ILE A 141 -19.92 -2.19 12.60
CA ILE A 141 -18.81 -2.99 12.11
C ILE A 141 -19.37 -4.11 11.22
N PRO A 142 -18.84 -4.34 9.99
CA PRO A 142 -19.30 -5.42 9.14
C PRO A 142 -19.28 -6.78 9.82
N GLY A 143 -20.44 -7.46 9.84
CA GLY A 143 -20.60 -8.78 10.47
C GLY A 143 -20.68 -8.80 11.99
N LYS A 144 -20.75 -7.62 12.67
CA LYS A 144 -20.87 -7.53 14.14
C LYS A 144 -21.98 -6.54 14.54
N ALA A 145 -22.67 -6.85 15.62
CA ALA A 145 -23.65 -5.92 16.26
C ALA A 145 -22.91 -4.94 17.20
N ALA A 146 -21.90 -4.26 16.68
CA ALA A 146 -21.05 -3.34 17.43
C ALA A 146 -20.65 -2.13 16.60
N VAL A 147 -20.24 -1.06 17.27
CA VAL A 147 -19.67 0.15 16.67
C VAL A 147 -18.18 0.18 16.95
N GLY A 148 -17.36 0.39 15.91
CA GLY A 148 -15.92 0.56 16.04
C GLY A 148 -15.55 2.04 16.12
N ILE A 149 -14.76 2.41 17.12
CA ILE A 149 -14.12 3.73 17.20
C ILE A 149 -12.60 3.51 17.08
N GLU A 150 -12.03 4.05 15.99
CA GLU A 150 -10.58 4.00 15.73
C GLU A 150 -9.98 5.32 16.26
N VAL A 151 -9.04 5.17 17.17
CA VAL A 151 -8.31 6.29 17.80
C VAL A 151 -6.84 6.17 17.40
N PRO A 152 -6.21 7.26 16.90
CA PRO A 152 -4.78 7.25 16.61
C PRO A 152 -3.95 6.89 17.84
N ASN A 153 -2.94 6.04 17.65
CA ASN A 153 -1.99 5.71 18.68
C ASN A 153 -1.13 6.93 19.02
N LYS A 154 -0.65 7.04 20.25
CA LYS A 154 0.30 8.10 20.63
C LYS A 154 1.63 7.94 19.91
N GLU A 155 2.08 6.70 19.74
CA GLU A 155 3.29 6.35 19.02
C GLU A 155 2.95 5.42 17.87
N ASN A 156 3.37 5.79 16.68
CA ASN A 156 3.22 4.94 15.50
C ASN A 156 4.36 3.93 15.46
N HIS A 157 4.03 2.67 15.25
CA HIS A 157 5.01 1.61 15.11
C HIS A 157 5.20 1.25 13.63
N ALA A 158 6.46 1.31 13.19
CA ALA A 158 6.80 0.91 11.83
C ALA A 158 6.63 -0.61 11.68
N VAL A 159 5.86 -1.02 10.68
CA VAL A 159 5.70 -2.43 10.31
C VAL A 159 6.94 -2.86 9.53
N MET A 160 7.70 -3.78 10.08
CA MET A 160 8.92 -4.28 9.44
C MET A 160 8.60 -5.35 8.42
N LEU A 161 9.15 -5.22 7.20
CA LEU A 161 8.97 -6.20 6.13
C LEU A 161 9.35 -7.62 6.60
N ARG A 162 10.41 -7.75 7.40
CA ARG A 162 10.85 -9.03 7.97
C ARG A 162 9.73 -9.76 8.71
N GLU A 163 8.93 -9.05 9.52
CA GLU A 163 7.84 -9.64 10.28
C GLU A 163 6.78 -10.25 9.36
N ILE A 164 6.42 -9.52 8.29
CA ILE A 164 5.40 -10.01 7.36
C ILE A 164 5.94 -11.17 6.54
N LEU A 165 7.20 -11.12 6.07
CA LEU A 165 7.81 -12.23 5.35
C LEU A 165 7.96 -13.50 6.22
N GLN A 166 8.10 -13.36 7.55
CA GLN A 166 8.14 -14.47 8.50
C GLN A 166 6.77 -14.98 8.92
N SER A 167 5.70 -14.25 8.63
CA SER A 167 4.34 -14.63 9.04
C SER A 167 3.87 -15.91 8.34
N GLN A 168 2.95 -16.61 8.99
CA GLN A 168 2.34 -17.81 8.44
C GLN A 168 1.59 -17.51 7.14
N GLU A 169 0.94 -16.33 7.07
CA GLU A 169 0.19 -15.88 5.90
C GLU A 169 1.09 -15.77 4.67
N PHE A 170 2.31 -15.24 4.82
CA PHE A 170 3.25 -15.14 3.72
C PHE A 170 3.88 -16.48 3.37
N GLN A 171 4.30 -17.25 4.37
CA GLN A 171 4.96 -18.54 4.17
C GLN A 171 4.03 -19.57 3.53
N SER A 172 2.75 -19.60 3.93
CA SER A 172 1.75 -20.54 3.39
C SER A 172 1.18 -20.11 2.04
N ALA A 173 1.41 -18.88 1.59
CA ALA A 173 0.93 -18.40 0.30
C ALA A 173 1.60 -19.16 -0.85
N LYS A 174 0.78 -19.85 -1.66
CA LYS A 174 1.27 -20.73 -2.75
C LYS A 174 1.83 -19.98 -3.95
N SER A 175 1.27 -18.80 -4.25
CA SER A 175 1.71 -18.02 -5.41
C SER A 175 3.09 -17.41 -5.20
N ARG A 176 3.94 -17.50 -6.21
CA ARG A 176 5.26 -16.87 -6.24
C ARG A 176 5.19 -15.36 -6.41
N LEU A 177 4.02 -14.84 -6.82
CA LEU A 177 3.72 -13.41 -6.94
C LEU A 177 2.98 -12.86 -5.71
N SER A 178 2.95 -13.62 -4.61
CA SER A 178 2.44 -13.10 -3.33
C SER A 178 3.39 -12.08 -2.75
N PHE A 179 2.84 -10.98 -2.24
CA PHE A 179 3.64 -9.92 -1.61
C PHE A 179 3.07 -9.48 -0.26
N ALA A 180 3.96 -8.98 0.57
CA ALA A 180 3.64 -8.42 1.87
C ALA A 180 3.03 -7.02 1.68
N VAL A 181 1.80 -6.81 2.14
CA VAL A 181 1.17 -5.47 2.12
C VAL A 181 1.52 -4.71 3.40
N GLY A 182 1.43 -5.37 4.54
CA GLY A 182 1.63 -4.78 5.86
C GLY A 182 0.83 -5.49 6.94
N LYS A 183 0.29 -4.71 7.87
CA LYS A 183 -0.64 -5.18 8.91
C LYS A 183 -1.96 -4.44 8.80
N ASP A 184 -3.05 -5.14 9.12
CA ASP A 184 -4.36 -4.50 9.26
C ASP A 184 -4.47 -3.70 10.58
N ILE A 185 -5.62 -3.07 10.80
CA ILE A 185 -5.90 -2.32 12.01
C ILE A 185 -5.96 -3.16 13.29
N ALA A 186 -6.01 -4.49 13.16
CA ALA A 186 -5.93 -5.44 14.28
C ALA A 186 -4.51 -5.97 14.48
N GLY A 187 -3.52 -5.48 13.70
CA GLY A 187 -2.13 -5.91 13.76
C GLY A 187 -1.84 -7.23 13.05
N LYS A 188 -2.81 -7.82 12.32
CA LYS A 188 -2.61 -9.06 11.58
C LYS A 188 -1.87 -8.82 10.27
N PRO A 189 -0.94 -9.70 9.89
CA PRO A 189 -0.26 -9.63 8.61
C PRO A 189 -1.24 -9.68 7.44
N VAL A 190 -1.06 -8.81 6.46
CA VAL A 190 -1.83 -8.78 5.21
C VAL A 190 -0.91 -9.11 4.06
N VAL A 191 -1.24 -10.20 3.37
CA VAL A 191 -0.52 -10.70 2.19
C VAL A 191 -1.51 -10.80 1.04
N THR A 192 -1.11 -10.39 -0.14
CA THR A 192 -1.93 -10.48 -1.34
C THR A 192 -1.12 -11.02 -2.51
N ASP A 193 -1.78 -11.25 -3.64
CA ASP A 193 -1.20 -11.91 -4.81
C ASP A 193 -1.41 -11.06 -6.06
N ILE A 194 -0.32 -10.63 -6.69
CA ILE A 194 -0.37 -9.86 -7.93
C ILE A 194 -1.01 -10.67 -9.08
N ALA A 195 -0.84 -12.00 -9.09
CA ALA A 195 -1.43 -12.84 -10.12
C ALA A 195 -2.97 -12.77 -10.15
N LYS A 196 -3.60 -12.43 -9.03
CA LYS A 196 -5.05 -12.23 -8.92
C LYS A 196 -5.50 -10.82 -9.29
N MET A 197 -4.55 -9.92 -9.52
CA MET A 197 -4.79 -8.54 -9.93
C MET A 197 -4.27 -8.39 -11.35
N PRO A 198 -5.11 -8.35 -12.39
CA PRO A 198 -4.63 -8.23 -13.77
C PRO A 198 -3.79 -6.96 -13.97
N HIS A 199 -4.11 -5.89 -13.24
CA HIS A 199 -3.36 -4.63 -13.21
C HIS A 199 -3.42 -4.04 -11.81
N LEU A 200 -2.30 -3.46 -11.34
CA LEU A 200 -2.21 -2.79 -10.05
C LEU A 200 -1.78 -1.34 -10.26
N LEU A 201 -2.64 -0.41 -9.87
CA LEU A 201 -2.30 1.02 -9.83
C LEU A 201 -2.00 1.42 -8.38
N ILE A 202 -0.80 1.98 -8.16
CA ILE A 202 -0.38 2.52 -6.87
C ILE A 202 -0.25 4.03 -7.02
N ALA A 203 -1.08 4.77 -6.30
CA ALA A 203 -1.12 6.23 -6.34
C ALA A 203 -1.05 6.82 -4.94
N GLY A 204 -0.54 8.04 -4.83
CA GLY A 204 -0.45 8.77 -3.58
C GLY A 204 0.38 10.04 -3.71
N ALA A 205 0.20 10.97 -2.78
CA ALA A 205 0.99 12.19 -2.68
C ALA A 205 2.47 11.88 -2.32
N THR A 206 3.32 12.88 -2.45
CA THR A 206 4.73 12.76 -2.01
C THR A 206 4.76 12.40 -0.51
N GLY A 207 5.56 11.39 -0.16
CA GLY A 207 5.66 10.91 1.22
C GLY A 207 4.57 9.92 1.67
N SER A 208 3.58 9.59 0.81
CA SER A 208 2.51 8.62 1.15
C SER A 208 2.96 7.16 1.22
N GLY A 209 4.21 6.85 0.88
CA GLY A 209 4.74 5.49 0.91
C GLY A 209 4.63 4.72 -0.42
N LYS A 210 4.29 5.37 -1.54
CA LYS A 210 4.17 4.72 -2.86
C LYS A 210 5.44 3.93 -3.24
N SER A 211 6.61 4.57 -3.15
CA SER A 211 7.90 3.91 -3.43
C SER A 211 8.22 2.78 -2.46
N VAL A 212 7.84 2.94 -1.19
CA VAL A 212 7.97 1.88 -0.19
C VAL A 212 7.13 0.67 -0.58
N CYS A 213 5.89 0.88 -1.03
CA CYS A 213 5.02 -0.19 -1.49
C CYS A 213 5.61 -0.93 -2.70
N ILE A 214 6.13 -0.21 -3.70
CA ILE A 214 6.80 -0.82 -4.87
C ILE A 214 8.01 -1.65 -4.43
N ASN A 215 8.86 -1.09 -3.56
CA ASN A 215 10.01 -1.81 -3.02
C ASN A 215 9.58 -3.06 -2.23
N THR A 216 8.50 -2.98 -1.47
CA THR A 216 7.96 -4.13 -0.72
C THR A 216 7.50 -5.25 -1.67
N ILE A 217 6.88 -4.91 -2.80
CA ILE A 217 6.48 -5.87 -3.84
C ILE A 217 7.73 -6.55 -4.42
N ILE A 218 8.70 -5.78 -4.86
CA ILE A 218 9.95 -6.31 -5.45
C ILE A 218 10.66 -7.21 -4.44
N MET A 219 10.87 -6.72 -3.23
CA MET A 219 11.53 -7.51 -2.18
C MET A 219 10.76 -8.79 -1.85
N SER A 220 9.43 -8.76 -1.80
CA SER A 220 8.64 -9.97 -1.57
C SER A 220 8.87 -11.02 -2.65
N ILE A 221 8.97 -10.60 -3.91
CA ILE A 221 9.30 -11.50 -5.03
C ILE A 221 10.71 -12.08 -4.87
N LEU A 222 11.72 -11.25 -4.56
CA LEU A 222 13.11 -11.70 -4.37
C LEU A 222 13.25 -12.72 -3.23
N TYR A 223 12.42 -12.62 -2.19
CA TYR A 223 12.43 -13.54 -1.05
C TYR A 223 11.60 -14.82 -1.26
N LYS A 224 10.80 -14.90 -2.34
CA LYS A 224 9.83 -15.98 -2.54
C LYS A 224 9.95 -16.71 -3.87
N ALA A 225 10.32 -16.01 -4.92
CA ALA A 225 10.33 -16.52 -6.28
C ALA A 225 11.75 -16.80 -6.78
N ASP A 226 11.89 -17.87 -7.54
CA ASP A 226 13.10 -18.14 -8.32
C ASP A 226 13.11 -17.23 -9.58
N PRO A 227 14.28 -16.71 -10.00
CA PRO A 227 14.38 -15.94 -11.22
C PRO A 227 14.07 -16.75 -12.51
N GLU A 228 14.04 -18.08 -12.47
CA GLU A 228 13.56 -18.87 -13.61
C GLU A 228 12.01 -18.85 -13.71
N ASP A 229 11.31 -18.69 -12.58
CA ASP A 229 9.85 -18.67 -12.54
C ASP A 229 9.25 -17.28 -12.68
N VAL A 230 9.93 -16.25 -12.15
CA VAL A 230 9.44 -14.87 -12.15
C VAL A 230 10.50 -13.94 -12.71
N LYS A 231 10.16 -13.26 -13.78
CA LYS A 231 10.98 -12.23 -14.40
C LYS A 231 10.34 -10.85 -14.27
N LEU A 232 11.19 -9.83 -14.20
CA LEU A 232 10.78 -8.45 -14.00
C LEU A 232 11.31 -7.57 -15.13
N ILE A 233 10.49 -6.66 -15.62
CA ILE A 233 10.88 -5.49 -16.41
C ILE A 233 10.58 -4.28 -15.56
N MET A 234 11.58 -3.44 -15.31
CA MET A 234 11.44 -2.22 -14.52
C MET A 234 11.67 -1.00 -15.39
N ILE A 235 10.77 -0.03 -15.31
CA ILE A 235 10.84 1.24 -16.04
C ILE A 235 10.82 2.37 -15.02
N ASP A 236 11.90 3.16 -14.98
CA ASP A 236 12.06 4.31 -14.08
C ASP A 236 12.46 5.56 -14.85
N PRO A 237 11.50 6.28 -15.45
CA PRO A 237 11.81 7.46 -16.28
C PRO A 237 12.38 8.64 -15.48
N LYS A 238 12.29 8.60 -14.16
CA LYS A 238 12.84 9.64 -13.27
C LYS A 238 14.23 9.31 -12.74
N VAL A 239 14.69 8.07 -12.91
CA VAL A 239 16.02 7.57 -12.44
C VAL A 239 16.22 7.77 -10.93
N VAL A 240 15.19 7.56 -10.12
CA VAL A 240 15.22 7.92 -8.68
C VAL A 240 15.10 6.70 -7.77
N GLU A 241 14.35 5.67 -8.16
CA GLU A 241 13.86 4.65 -7.21
C GLU A 241 14.34 3.24 -7.53
N LEU A 242 14.42 2.85 -8.82
CA LEU A 242 14.60 1.45 -9.20
C LEU A 242 16.03 1.09 -9.62
N SER A 243 16.91 2.07 -9.81
CA SER A 243 18.30 1.83 -10.26
C SER A 243 19.10 0.91 -9.33
N ALA A 244 18.75 0.86 -8.04
CA ALA A 244 19.37 -0.04 -7.05
C ALA A 244 19.15 -1.53 -7.35
N TYR A 245 18.14 -1.86 -8.17
CA TYR A 245 17.83 -3.23 -8.56
C TYR A 245 18.59 -3.73 -9.79
N ASN A 246 19.39 -2.88 -10.44
CA ASN A 246 20.24 -3.34 -11.54
C ASN A 246 21.15 -4.46 -11.08
N GLY A 247 21.19 -5.54 -11.87
CA GLY A 247 22.03 -6.71 -11.57
C GLY A 247 21.33 -7.83 -10.79
N ILE A 248 20.09 -7.64 -10.32
CA ILE A 248 19.34 -8.77 -9.76
C ILE A 248 18.97 -9.78 -10.87
N PRO A 249 19.00 -11.09 -10.57
CA PRO A 249 18.79 -12.13 -11.60
C PRO A 249 17.35 -12.21 -12.12
N HIS A 250 16.41 -11.57 -11.44
CA HIS A 250 15.01 -11.48 -11.87
C HIS A 250 14.78 -10.47 -13.00
N LEU A 251 15.69 -9.52 -13.24
CA LEU A 251 15.54 -8.56 -14.35
C LEU A 251 15.80 -9.25 -15.70
N LEU A 252 14.88 -9.05 -16.63
CA LEU A 252 15.06 -9.47 -18.03
C LEU A 252 16.01 -8.54 -18.78
N ILE A 253 16.01 -7.26 -18.46
CA ILE A 253 16.87 -6.21 -19.00
C ILE A 253 17.19 -5.24 -17.88
N PRO A 254 18.30 -4.48 -17.96
CA PRO A 254 18.57 -3.40 -17.00
C PRO A 254 17.40 -2.44 -16.87
N VAL A 255 17.27 -1.78 -15.72
CA VAL A 255 16.22 -0.81 -15.46
C VAL A 255 16.17 0.22 -16.58
N VAL A 256 15.02 0.34 -17.22
CA VAL A 256 14.83 1.20 -18.40
C VAL A 256 14.51 2.62 -17.96
N THR A 257 15.31 3.57 -18.40
CA THR A 257 15.17 4.99 -18.08
C THR A 257 14.80 5.85 -19.29
N ASP A 258 15.10 5.36 -20.51
CA ASP A 258 14.79 6.04 -21.75
C ASP A 258 13.36 5.75 -22.23
N PRO A 259 12.57 6.78 -22.62
CA PRO A 259 11.17 6.59 -23.05
C PRO A 259 11.01 5.72 -24.31
N LYS A 260 11.93 5.81 -25.28
CA LYS A 260 11.86 4.98 -26.50
C LYS A 260 12.13 3.52 -26.19
N LYS A 261 13.12 3.27 -25.33
CA LYS A 261 13.44 1.93 -24.86
C LYS A 261 12.29 1.36 -24.02
N ALA A 262 11.64 2.20 -23.21
CA ALA A 262 10.45 1.81 -22.44
C ALA A 262 9.30 1.37 -23.35
N ALA A 263 9.03 2.09 -24.44
CA ALA A 263 8.05 1.69 -25.44
C ALA A 263 8.41 0.35 -26.09
N GLY A 264 9.70 0.13 -26.41
CA GLY A 264 10.20 -1.14 -26.93
C GLY A 264 9.97 -2.30 -25.96
N ALA A 265 10.29 -2.10 -24.68
CA ALA A 265 10.10 -3.09 -23.62
C ALA A 265 8.62 -3.47 -23.42
N LEU A 266 7.72 -2.49 -23.45
CA LEU A 266 6.28 -2.72 -23.33
C LEU A 266 5.74 -3.47 -24.57
N ASN A 267 6.16 -3.10 -25.77
CA ASN A 267 5.77 -3.81 -27.00
C ASN A 267 6.28 -5.25 -27.00
N TRP A 268 7.52 -5.47 -26.53
CA TRP A 268 8.04 -6.82 -26.35
C TRP A 268 7.20 -7.62 -25.35
N ALA A 269 6.86 -7.03 -24.19
CA ALA A 269 6.03 -7.70 -23.20
C ALA A 269 4.65 -8.09 -23.74
N VAL A 270 4.04 -7.23 -24.57
CA VAL A 270 2.77 -7.55 -25.25
C VAL A 270 2.95 -8.71 -26.24
N ALA A 271 4.03 -8.71 -27.03
CA ALA A 271 4.30 -9.78 -27.97
C ALA A 271 4.53 -11.14 -27.25
N GLU A 272 5.29 -11.12 -26.16
CA GLU A 272 5.53 -12.30 -25.30
C GLU A 272 4.22 -12.79 -24.66
N MET A 273 3.38 -11.90 -24.16
CA MET A 273 2.07 -12.23 -23.61
C MET A 273 1.18 -12.91 -24.66
N MET A 274 1.11 -12.33 -25.85
CA MET A 274 0.31 -12.90 -26.96
C MET A 274 0.85 -14.26 -27.43
N GLY A 275 2.16 -14.47 -27.35
CA GLY A 275 2.77 -15.75 -27.69
C GLY A 275 2.51 -16.87 -26.67
N ARG A 276 2.19 -16.50 -25.42
CA ARG A 276 1.84 -17.45 -24.36
C ARG A 276 0.35 -17.82 -24.33
N TYR A 277 -0.53 -17.04 -25.00
CA TYR A 277 -1.94 -17.37 -25.21
C TYR A 277 -2.12 -18.31 -26.41
#